data_049fb4227365143d060d1117ea7135f8
#
_entry.id   049fb4227365143d060d1117ea7135f8
#
_cell.length_a   1.000
_cell.length_b   1.000
_cell.length_c   1.000
_cell.angle_alpha   90.00
_cell.angle_beta   90.00
_cell.angle_gamma   90.00
#
_symmetry.space_group_name_H-M   'P 1'
#
loop_
_entity.id
_entity.type
_entity.pdbx_description
1 polymer ?
#
loop_
_entity_poly.entity_id
_entity_poly.type
_entity_poly.pdbx_seq_one_letter_code
_entity_poly.pdbx_strand_id
1 'polypeptide(L)'
;RVHARYMGTPLLGDDLYGGNHDLISRQALHAHTVSFTHPETGEAMKFTAPVPADMEPFMNEGKNMHIETKSGVSFLTFDVFKNENLIAAVSTKNGGVSTGAYHSLNMGFSTDDAPEKVRENRKRFFDVLGIIPERLVNCALVHGIHMEKVGKADCGRGAQDFTSAIPACDGLYTNEKNVPLGLNYADCTPLLFYDPVTSSIAVAHGGWRGTAGNIAGEAVRHLQESYGAEPKNIKAGIGPAIGKSVFEVEKDVVEAFEKIFDEEEMKRLSAPKGEGKILIDLPLANRILIERAGILPGNIEDCGICTYCRNDLFYSYRKAAGRTGRHMAVMMLK
;
A
#
# COMPACT_ATOMS: atom_id res chain seq x y z
N ARG A 1 -7.18 2.49 28.32
CA ARG A 1 -5.76 2.14 28.50
C ARG A 1 -5.61 0.67 28.89
N VAL A 2 -6.20 0.22 30.01
CA VAL A 2 -6.12 -1.17 30.49
C VAL A 2 -6.64 -2.15 29.42
N HIS A 3 -7.80 -1.91 28.83
CA HIS A 3 -8.35 -2.75 27.77
C HIS A 3 -7.44 -2.83 26.53
N ALA A 4 -6.88 -1.71 26.10
CA ALA A 4 -5.97 -1.69 24.97
C ALA A 4 -4.72 -2.56 25.23
N ARG A 5 -4.13 -2.46 26.44
CA ARG A 5 -3.04 -3.34 26.86
C ARG A 5 -3.45 -4.82 26.89
N TYR A 6 -4.61 -5.11 27.47
CA TYR A 6 -5.12 -6.49 27.53
C TYR A 6 -5.31 -7.11 26.15
N MET A 7 -5.75 -6.29 25.18
CA MET A 7 -5.89 -6.68 23.77
C MET A 7 -4.55 -6.78 23.00
N GLY A 8 -3.42 -6.53 23.67
CA GLY A 8 -2.10 -6.54 23.02
C GLY A 8 -1.80 -5.30 22.15
N THR A 9 -2.64 -4.27 22.22
CA THR A 9 -2.54 -3.02 21.45
C THR A 9 -2.51 -1.81 22.38
N PRO A 10 -1.44 -1.62 23.20
CA PRO A 10 -1.35 -0.46 24.09
C PRO A 10 -1.37 0.84 23.26
N LEU A 11 -1.89 1.93 23.87
CA LEU A 11 -1.89 3.23 23.22
C LEU A 11 -0.44 3.70 22.97
N LEU A 12 -0.18 4.31 21.82
CA LEU A 12 1.11 4.92 21.54
C LEU A 12 1.43 5.96 22.63
N GLY A 13 2.71 6.05 23.01
CA GLY A 13 3.17 6.97 24.04
C GLY A 13 2.61 6.74 25.44
N ASP A 14 2.13 5.54 25.76
CA ASP A 14 1.57 5.20 27.07
C ASP A 14 2.63 4.57 27.96
N ASP A 15 3.32 5.38 28.78
CA ASP A 15 4.38 4.96 29.71
C ASP A 15 3.93 3.86 30.67
N LEU A 16 2.70 3.94 31.16
CA LEU A 16 2.21 3.04 32.20
C LEU A 16 1.90 1.63 31.67
N TYR A 17 1.48 1.54 30.41
CA TYR A 17 1.03 0.29 29.80
C TYR A 17 1.91 -0.19 28.64
N GLY A 18 3.11 0.39 28.48
CA GLY A 18 4.13 -0.08 27.52
C GLY A 18 3.81 0.30 26.07
N GLY A 19 3.24 1.47 25.85
CA GLY A 19 3.05 2.03 24.52
C GLY A 19 4.38 2.47 23.90
N ASN A 20 4.46 2.37 22.56
CA ASN A 20 5.65 2.80 21.81
C ASN A 20 5.73 4.34 21.77
N HIS A 21 6.89 4.91 22.10
CA HIS A 21 7.19 6.34 22.10
C HIS A 21 7.88 6.84 20.82
N ASP A 22 8.23 5.94 19.87
CA ASP A 22 8.96 6.31 18.66
C ASP A 22 8.20 7.28 17.76
N LEU A 23 6.87 7.28 17.87
CA LEU A 23 5.97 8.02 16.99
C LEU A 23 5.31 9.23 17.65
N ILE A 24 5.15 9.21 18.96
CA ILE A 24 4.53 10.30 19.74
C ILE A 24 5.09 10.30 21.16
N SER A 25 5.48 11.48 21.65
CA SER A 25 6.13 11.63 22.97
C SER A 25 5.19 11.61 24.17
N ARG A 26 3.88 11.63 23.94
CA ARG A 26 2.82 11.57 24.96
C ARG A 26 1.82 10.47 24.63
N GLN A 27 1.02 10.11 25.60
CA GLN A 27 -0.10 9.20 25.39
C GLN A 27 -1.02 9.69 24.26
N ALA A 28 -1.19 8.87 23.22
CA ALA A 28 -2.06 9.14 22.08
C ALA A 28 -3.53 8.91 22.45
N LEU A 29 -4.06 9.80 23.27
CA LEU A 29 -5.47 9.83 23.68
C LEU A 29 -6.01 11.25 23.54
N HIS A 30 -7.16 11.39 22.86
CA HIS A 30 -7.83 12.66 22.63
C HIS A 30 -9.34 12.48 22.63
N ALA A 31 -10.02 13.29 23.45
CA ALA A 31 -11.48 13.35 23.45
C ALA A 31 -11.95 14.29 22.33
N HIS A 32 -12.13 13.73 21.12
CA HIS A 32 -12.50 14.51 19.93
C HIS A 32 -13.95 15.05 20.00
N THR A 33 -14.89 14.24 20.45
CA THR A 33 -16.30 14.64 20.52
C THR A 33 -16.91 14.16 21.84
N VAL A 34 -17.66 15.04 22.50
CA VAL A 34 -18.53 14.72 23.64
C VAL A 34 -19.96 15.12 23.29
N SER A 35 -20.91 14.23 23.57
CA SER A 35 -22.34 14.50 23.42
C SER A 35 -23.06 14.10 24.70
N PHE A 36 -23.94 14.99 25.21
CA PHE A 36 -24.76 14.74 26.40
C PHE A 36 -26.04 15.57 26.33
N THR A 37 -27.02 15.21 27.16
CA THR A 37 -28.24 16.01 27.34
C THR A 37 -27.99 17.01 28.47
N HIS A 38 -28.25 18.30 28.22
CA HIS A 38 -28.09 19.34 29.23
C HIS A 38 -29.04 19.03 30.41
N PRO A 39 -28.54 18.97 31.64
CA PRO A 39 -29.32 18.46 32.77
C PRO A 39 -30.51 19.37 33.17
N GLU A 40 -30.47 20.66 32.88
CA GLU A 40 -31.53 21.60 33.20
C GLU A 40 -32.48 21.87 32.05
N THR A 41 -31.94 21.96 30.80
CA THR A 41 -32.77 22.34 29.63
C THR A 41 -33.28 21.12 28.84
N GLY A 42 -32.71 19.93 29.01
CA GLY A 42 -33.05 18.74 28.26
C GLY A 42 -32.56 18.74 26.83
N GLU A 43 -31.79 19.75 26.40
CA GLU A 43 -31.28 19.86 25.04
C GLU A 43 -30.09 18.92 24.78
N ALA A 44 -30.06 18.32 23.58
CA ALA A 44 -28.90 17.54 23.16
C ALA A 44 -27.74 18.48 22.80
N MET A 45 -26.63 18.35 23.51
CA MET A 45 -25.41 19.14 23.29
C MET A 45 -24.33 18.27 22.69
N LYS A 46 -23.57 18.84 21.74
CA LYS A 46 -22.40 18.20 21.13
C LYS A 46 -21.26 19.20 21.02
N PHE A 47 -20.12 18.83 21.56
CA PHE A 47 -18.88 19.61 21.47
C PHE A 47 -17.81 18.78 20.74
N THR A 48 -17.08 19.45 19.86
CA THR A 48 -15.99 18.81 19.08
C THR A 48 -14.73 19.66 19.27
N ALA A 49 -13.64 19.01 19.67
CA ALA A 49 -12.31 19.61 19.73
C ALA A 49 -11.48 19.23 18.50
N PRO A 50 -10.64 20.15 17.95
CA PRO A 50 -9.76 19.80 16.86
C PRO A 50 -8.78 18.69 17.27
N VAL A 51 -8.39 17.85 16.32
CA VAL A 51 -7.35 16.85 16.53
C VAL A 51 -6.03 17.56 16.77
N PRO A 52 -5.25 17.21 17.84
CA PRO A 52 -3.92 17.75 18.04
C PRO A 52 -2.98 17.46 16.85
N ALA A 53 -2.14 18.41 16.48
CA ALA A 53 -1.25 18.31 15.32
C ALA A 53 -0.31 17.10 15.39
N ASP A 54 0.15 16.71 16.57
CA ASP A 54 0.97 15.51 16.80
C ASP A 54 0.21 14.18 16.61
N MET A 55 -1.12 14.23 16.58
CA MET A 55 -1.99 13.07 16.31
C MET A 55 -2.52 13.04 14.87
N GLU A 56 -2.46 14.16 14.13
CA GLU A 56 -2.94 14.23 12.74
C GLU A 56 -2.33 13.16 11.82
N PRO A 57 -1.01 12.84 11.90
CA PRO A 57 -0.43 11.78 11.08
C PRO A 57 -1.09 10.41 11.29
N PHE A 58 -1.59 10.14 12.50
CA PHE A 58 -2.24 8.86 12.83
C PHE A 58 -3.74 8.86 12.53
N MET A 59 -4.36 10.03 12.42
CA MET A 59 -5.81 10.14 12.14
C MET A 59 -6.18 9.85 10.70
N ASN A 60 -5.22 10.01 9.77
CA ASN A 60 -5.41 9.69 8.36
C ASN A 60 -5.09 8.22 8.06
N GLU A 61 -4.37 7.54 8.96
CA GLU A 61 -4.14 6.11 8.87
C GLU A 61 -5.47 5.37 9.09
N GLY A 62 -6.10 4.92 8.00
CA GLY A 62 -7.30 4.09 8.03
C GLY A 62 -8.64 4.78 7.86
N LYS A 63 -8.72 6.06 7.46
CA LYS A 63 -10.01 6.68 7.08
C LYS A 63 -10.70 5.96 5.92
N ASN A 64 -9.93 5.27 5.08
CA ASN A 64 -10.39 4.46 3.94
C ASN A 64 -9.87 3.02 4.03
N MET A 65 -9.75 2.46 5.25
CA MET A 65 -9.24 1.11 5.41
C MET A 65 -10.36 0.08 5.23
N HIS A 66 -10.52 -0.41 4.03
CA HIS A 66 -11.46 -1.49 3.72
C HIS A 66 -10.76 -2.85 3.81
N ILE A 67 -10.56 -3.34 5.05
CA ILE A 67 -10.06 -4.70 5.27
C ILE A 67 -11.23 -5.66 5.36
N GLU A 68 -11.26 -6.60 4.43
CA GLU A 68 -12.15 -7.73 4.44
C GLU A 68 -11.44 -8.96 5.01
N THR A 69 -12.19 -9.84 5.67
CA THR A 69 -11.71 -11.15 6.09
C THR A 69 -12.66 -12.23 5.59
N LYS A 70 -12.13 -13.15 4.78
CA LYS A 70 -12.88 -14.29 4.23
C LYS A 70 -12.07 -15.57 4.49
N SER A 71 -12.71 -16.58 5.04
CA SER A 71 -12.07 -17.88 5.37
C SER A 71 -10.75 -17.74 6.16
N GLY A 72 -10.67 -16.74 7.07
CA GLY A 72 -9.50 -16.47 7.89
C GLY A 72 -8.38 -15.69 7.19
N VAL A 73 -8.50 -15.35 5.91
CA VAL A 73 -7.56 -14.52 5.17
C VAL A 73 -8.06 -13.07 5.14
N SER A 74 -7.19 -12.14 5.55
CA SER A 74 -7.52 -10.71 5.53
C SER A 74 -6.81 -10.00 4.37
N PHE A 75 -7.52 -9.11 3.69
CA PHE A 75 -7.01 -8.33 2.57
C PHE A 75 -7.67 -6.96 2.50
N LEU A 76 -6.98 -6.01 1.89
CA LEU A 76 -7.44 -4.65 1.67
C LEU A 76 -8.07 -4.54 0.27
N THR A 77 -9.20 -3.82 0.18
CA THR A 77 -9.84 -3.41 -1.06
C THR A 77 -9.93 -1.88 -1.15
N PHE A 78 -10.34 -1.35 -2.32
CA PHE A 78 -10.43 0.08 -2.58
C PHE A 78 -11.85 0.45 -3.02
N ASP A 79 -12.40 1.53 -2.49
CA ASP A 79 -13.72 2.05 -2.89
C ASP A 79 -13.71 2.59 -4.32
N VAL A 80 -12.59 3.15 -4.79
CA VAL A 80 -12.45 3.67 -6.16
C VAL A 80 -12.68 2.59 -7.23
N PHE A 81 -12.47 1.31 -6.88
CA PHE A 81 -12.72 0.16 -7.74
C PHE A 81 -14.02 -0.59 -7.42
N LYS A 82 -14.79 -0.12 -6.44
CA LYS A 82 -16.03 -0.76 -6.03
C LYS A 82 -17.05 -0.75 -7.18
N ASN A 83 -17.75 -1.86 -7.33
CA ASN A 83 -18.73 -2.09 -8.39
C ASN A 83 -18.16 -2.12 -9.83
N GLU A 84 -16.83 -2.13 -9.98
CA GLU A 84 -16.19 -2.32 -11.28
C GLU A 84 -16.06 -3.81 -11.62
N ASN A 85 -15.94 -4.12 -12.90
CA ASN A 85 -15.82 -5.50 -13.38
C ASN A 85 -14.38 -6.02 -13.30
N LEU A 86 -13.78 -5.86 -12.12
CA LEU A 86 -12.41 -6.30 -11.81
C LEU A 86 -12.28 -6.81 -10.39
N ILE A 87 -11.15 -7.42 -10.10
CA ILE A 87 -10.65 -7.68 -8.75
C ILE A 87 -9.45 -6.77 -8.54
N ALA A 88 -9.41 -6.05 -7.42
CA ALA A 88 -8.27 -5.27 -6.97
C ALA A 88 -8.13 -5.44 -5.46
N ALA A 89 -7.02 -6.00 -5.02
CA ALA A 89 -6.80 -6.29 -3.60
C ALA A 89 -5.33 -6.26 -3.22
N VAL A 90 -5.06 -6.01 -1.94
CA VAL A 90 -3.73 -6.14 -1.33
C VAL A 90 -3.81 -7.10 -0.17
N SER A 91 -2.96 -8.14 -0.14
CA SER A 91 -2.89 -9.07 0.98
C SER A 91 -2.40 -8.38 2.25
N THR A 92 -2.97 -8.72 3.39
CA THR A 92 -2.32 -8.47 4.69
C THR A 92 -1.31 -9.59 4.99
N LYS A 93 -0.70 -9.58 6.17
CA LYS A 93 0.14 -10.70 6.62
C LYS A 93 -0.62 -11.80 7.34
N ASN A 94 -1.96 -11.68 7.48
CA ASN A 94 -2.79 -12.56 8.31
C ASN A 94 -3.52 -13.63 7.47
N GLY A 95 -3.56 -14.86 7.99
CA GLY A 95 -4.32 -15.99 7.40
C GLY A 95 -3.50 -17.01 6.63
N GLY A 96 -2.16 -16.93 6.71
CA GLY A 96 -1.25 -17.87 6.06
C GLY A 96 -0.69 -18.96 6.96
N VAL A 97 0.28 -19.72 6.41
CA VAL A 97 0.95 -20.86 7.06
C VAL A 97 2.43 -20.64 7.34
N SER A 98 3.01 -19.52 6.88
CA SER A 98 4.41 -19.20 7.15
C SER A 98 4.64 -18.91 8.63
N THR A 99 5.87 -19.12 9.10
CA THR A 99 6.26 -19.02 10.51
C THR A 99 7.45 -18.09 10.71
N GLY A 100 7.75 -17.74 11.94
CA GLY A 100 8.92 -16.91 12.29
C GLY A 100 8.84 -15.52 11.66
N ALA A 101 9.89 -15.06 11.00
CA ALA A 101 9.98 -13.75 10.36
C ALA A 101 8.95 -13.55 9.21
N TYR A 102 8.41 -14.64 8.68
CA TYR A 102 7.46 -14.65 7.56
C TYR A 102 6.00 -14.86 8.00
N HIS A 103 5.74 -14.87 9.32
CA HIS A 103 4.39 -15.10 9.87
C HIS A 103 3.40 -14.03 9.41
N SER A 104 2.31 -14.39 8.75
CA SER A 104 1.86 -15.72 8.38
C SER A 104 1.59 -15.87 6.87
N LEU A 105 1.08 -14.83 6.16
CA LEU A 105 0.67 -14.87 4.76
C LEU A 105 1.77 -14.30 3.84
N ASN A 106 2.99 -14.85 3.90
CA ASN A 106 4.06 -14.44 3.00
C ASN A 106 3.74 -14.86 1.56
N MET A 107 3.72 -13.87 0.64
CA MET A 107 3.38 -14.04 -0.77
C MET A 107 4.61 -14.08 -1.69
N GLY A 108 5.82 -13.82 -1.14
CA GLY A 108 7.03 -13.61 -1.93
C GLY A 108 7.97 -14.79 -1.94
N PHE A 109 8.29 -15.29 -3.14
CA PHE A 109 9.34 -16.29 -3.35
C PHE A 109 10.78 -15.72 -3.27
N SER A 110 10.93 -14.41 -3.22
CA SER A 110 12.24 -13.74 -3.04
C SER A 110 12.65 -13.62 -1.57
N THR A 111 12.18 -14.52 -0.73
CA THR A 111 12.50 -14.63 0.71
C THR A 111 13.07 -16.01 1.02
N ASP A 112 13.69 -16.21 2.18
CA ASP A 112 14.18 -17.52 2.64
C ASP A 112 13.06 -18.39 3.25
N ASP A 113 11.79 -18.06 3.01
CA ASP A 113 10.66 -18.90 3.42
C ASP A 113 10.55 -20.16 2.55
N ALA A 114 10.00 -21.21 3.10
CA ALA A 114 9.78 -22.46 2.38
C ALA A 114 8.83 -22.26 1.18
N PRO A 115 9.23 -22.57 -0.05
CA PRO A 115 8.41 -22.32 -1.25
C PRO A 115 7.02 -22.94 -1.21
N GLU A 116 6.86 -24.10 -0.58
CA GLU A 116 5.57 -24.77 -0.39
C GLU A 116 4.62 -23.96 0.50
N LYS A 117 5.14 -23.24 1.51
CA LYS A 117 4.34 -22.33 2.33
C LYS A 117 3.89 -21.11 1.54
N VAL A 118 4.77 -20.55 0.71
CA VAL A 118 4.42 -19.42 -0.18
C VAL A 118 3.33 -19.84 -1.17
N ARG A 119 3.42 -21.03 -1.76
CA ARG A 119 2.37 -21.57 -2.65
C ARG A 119 1.04 -21.72 -1.92
N GLU A 120 1.04 -22.29 -0.72
CA GLU A 120 -0.17 -22.43 0.10
C GLU A 120 -0.76 -21.05 0.48
N ASN A 121 0.07 -20.09 0.84
CA ASN A 121 -0.37 -18.73 1.13
C ASN A 121 -1.02 -18.06 -0.09
N ARG A 122 -0.40 -18.17 -1.27
CA ARG A 122 -0.97 -17.66 -2.53
C ARG A 122 -2.29 -18.34 -2.85
N LYS A 123 -2.36 -19.68 -2.68
CA LYS A 123 -3.61 -20.42 -2.87
C LYS A 123 -4.72 -19.89 -1.98
N ARG A 124 -4.49 -19.74 -0.68
CA ARG A 124 -5.49 -19.20 0.26
C ARG A 124 -5.97 -17.82 -0.12
N PHE A 125 -5.04 -16.91 -0.46
CA PHE A 125 -5.37 -15.54 -0.84
C PHE A 125 -6.17 -15.50 -2.14
N PHE A 126 -5.79 -16.27 -3.14
CA PHE A 126 -6.49 -16.30 -4.42
C PHE A 126 -7.83 -17.02 -4.36
N ASP A 127 -7.96 -18.07 -3.56
CA ASP A 127 -9.24 -18.77 -3.32
C ASP A 127 -10.32 -17.79 -2.80
N VAL A 128 -9.98 -16.91 -1.84
CA VAL A 128 -10.94 -15.94 -1.29
C VAL A 128 -11.29 -14.82 -2.26
N LEU A 129 -10.46 -14.55 -3.25
CA LEU A 129 -10.68 -13.59 -4.33
C LEU A 129 -11.36 -14.19 -5.58
N GLY A 130 -11.43 -15.52 -5.66
CA GLY A 130 -11.94 -16.22 -6.86
C GLY A 130 -10.97 -16.17 -8.05
N ILE A 131 -9.66 -16.11 -7.79
CA ILE A 131 -8.60 -16.13 -8.80
C ILE A 131 -7.97 -17.52 -8.84
N ILE A 132 -7.66 -18.04 -10.02
CA ILE A 132 -6.89 -19.26 -10.19
C ILE A 132 -5.41 -18.96 -9.94
N PRO A 133 -4.78 -19.49 -8.87
CA PRO A 133 -3.41 -19.12 -8.46
C PRO A 133 -2.36 -19.35 -9.54
N GLU A 134 -2.52 -20.41 -10.32
CA GLU A 134 -1.61 -20.83 -11.39
C GLU A 134 -1.61 -19.87 -12.58
N ARG A 135 -2.59 -18.95 -12.67
CA ARG A 135 -2.66 -17.96 -13.75
C ARG A 135 -1.96 -16.66 -13.42
N LEU A 136 -1.50 -16.47 -12.18
CA LEU A 136 -0.81 -15.24 -11.77
C LEU A 136 0.36 -14.93 -12.71
N VAL A 137 0.47 -13.66 -13.12
CA VAL A 137 1.66 -13.09 -13.75
C VAL A 137 2.31 -12.15 -12.75
N ASN A 138 3.58 -12.38 -12.43
CA ASN A 138 4.32 -11.65 -11.41
C ASN A 138 5.68 -11.17 -11.92
N CYS A 139 6.16 -10.05 -11.39
CA CYS A 139 7.46 -9.45 -11.72
C CYS A 139 8.60 -9.98 -10.84
N ALA A 140 9.79 -10.07 -11.43
CA ALA A 140 11.06 -10.06 -10.70
C ALA A 140 11.54 -8.61 -10.59
N LEU A 141 11.14 -7.92 -9.52
CA LEU A 141 11.33 -6.49 -9.32
C LEU A 141 12.81 -6.10 -9.20
N VAL A 142 13.18 -4.99 -9.83
CA VAL A 142 14.54 -4.41 -9.80
C VAL A 142 14.58 -2.97 -9.29
N HIS A 143 13.45 -2.43 -8.83
CA HIS A 143 13.26 -1.06 -8.38
C HIS A 143 13.52 -0.02 -9.49
N GLY A 144 13.18 -0.38 -10.73
CA GLY A 144 13.26 0.48 -11.91
C GLY A 144 11.91 1.11 -12.28
N ILE A 145 11.77 1.44 -13.57
CA ILE A 145 10.53 2.00 -14.13
C ILE A 145 10.00 1.18 -15.31
N HIS A 146 10.69 0.08 -15.67
CA HIS A 146 10.26 -0.75 -16.78
C HIS A 146 8.96 -1.48 -16.46
N MET A 147 8.00 -1.40 -17.38
CA MET A 147 6.72 -2.09 -17.28
C MET A 147 6.53 -3.01 -18.50
N GLU A 148 5.95 -4.18 -18.27
CA GLU A 148 5.77 -5.19 -19.32
C GLU A 148 4.28 -5.37 -19.68
N LYS A 149 3.97 -5.39 -20.97
CA LYS A 149 2.65 -5.77 -21.48
C LYS A 149 2.51 -7.28 -21.42
N VAL A 150 1.47 -7.76 -20.76
CA VAL A 150 1.23 -9.20 -20.60
C VAL A 150 -0.17 -9.59 -21.01
N GLY A 151 -0.32 -10.86 -21.37
CA GLY A 151 -1.59 -11.45 -21.79
C GLY A 151 -1.78 -12.88 -21.29
N LYS A 152 -2.76 -13.58 -21.85
CA LYS A 152 -3.06 -14.99 -21.49
C LYS A 152 -1.89 -15.94 -21.70
N ALA A 153 -1.00 -15.63 -22.65
CA ALA A 153 0.20 -16.43 -22.92
C ALA A 153 1.23 -16.36 -21.76
N ASP A 154 1.19 -15.28 -20.96
CA ASP A 154 2.10 -15.08 -19.83
C ASP A 154 1.56 -15.65 -18.53
N CYS A 155 0.30 -16.13 -18.49
CA CYS A 155 -0.30 -16.72 -17.31
C CYS A 155 0.57 -17.85 -16.78
N GLY A 156 0.86 -17.80 -15.46
CA GLY A 156 1.71 -18.75 -14.76
C GLY A 156 3.14 -18.26 -14.49
N ARG A 157 3.59 -17.22 -15.19
CA ARG A 157 4.93 -16.67 -14.98
C ARG A 157 5.05 -16.01 -13.60
N GLY A 158 5.92 -16.57 -12.77
CA GLY A 158 6.10 -16.16 -11.37
C GLY A 158 4.98 -16.62 -10.43
N ALA A 159 4.08 -17.51 -10.87
CA ALA A 159 2.98 -18.02 -10.06
C ALA A 159 3.45 -19.02 -8.98
N GLN A 160 4.34 -19.93 -9.33
CA GLN A 160 4.75 -21.07 -8.51
C GLN A 160 6.21 -21.01 -8.03
N ASP A 161 7.01 -20.14 -8.63
CA ASP A 161 8.42 -19.93 -8.30
C ASP A 161 8.88 -18.53 -8.74
N PHE A 162 10.07 -18.11 -8.30
CA PHE A 162 10.63 -16.81 -8.64
C PHE A 162 11.26 -16.79 -10.03
N THR A 163 11.81 -17.90 -10.49
CA THR A 163 12.65 -17.95 -11.70
C THR A 163 11.86 -17.81 -13.00
N SER A 164 10.57 -18.17 -12.97
CA SER A 164 9.64 -18.01 -14.10
C SER A 164 8.98 -16.63 -14.17
N ALA A 165 9.19 -15.74 -13.16
CA ALA A 165 8.63 -14.40 -13.15
C ALA A 165 9.09 -13.56 -14.36
N ILE A 166 8.29 -12.54 -14.72
CA ILE A 166 8.69 -11.57 -15.74
C ILE A 166 9.98 -10.88 -15.28
N PRO A 167 11.10 -10.99 -16.01
CA PRO A 167 12.37 -10.52 -15.51
C PRO A 167 12.51 -9.00 -15.59
N ALA A 168 13.23 -8.42 -14.62
CA ALA A 168 13.69 -7.03 -14.61
C ALA A 168 12.59 -5.99 -14.93
N CYS A 169 11.37 -6.18 -14.41
CA CYS A 169 10.29 -5.20 -14.54
C CYS A 169 9.68 -4.85 -13.19
N ASP A 170 9.18 -3.63 -13.08
CA ASP A 170 8.57 -3.09 -11.88
C ASP A 170 7.09 -2.72 -12.07
N GLY A 171 6.49 -3.18 -13.17
CA GLY A 171 5.07 -3.05 -13.43
C GLY A 171 4.58 -3.94 -14.56
N LEU A 172 3.29 -4.25 -14.54
CA LEU A 172 2.59 -5.06 -15.54
C LEU A 172 1.33 -4.34 -15.98
N TYR A 173 0.94 -4.50 -17.25
CA TYR A 173 -0.31 -3.95 -17.74
C TYR A 173 -0.95 -4.86 -18.79
N THR A 174 -2.30 -4.83 -18.85
CA THR A 174 -3.10 -5.65 -19.76
C THR A 174 -4.50 -5.08 -19.98
N ASN A 175 -5.16 -5.45 -21.05
CA ASN A 175 -6.60 -5.34 -21.24
C ASN A 175 -7.28 -6.71 -21.42
N GLU A 176 -6.56 -7.79 -21.17
CA GLU A 176 -7.10 -9.13 -21.29
C GLU A 176 -7.76 -9.60 -19.98
N LYS A 177 -8.96 -10.16 -20.11
CA LYS A 177 -9.72 -10.72 -19.00
C LYS A 177 -9.08 -12.01 -18.48
N ASN A 178 -9.22 -12.22 -17.16
CA ASN A 178 -8.72 -13.40 -16.46
C ASN A 178 -7.17 -13.55 -16.53
N VAL A 179 -6.46 -12.42 -16.62
CA VAL A 179 -4.99 -12.34 -16.48
C VAL A 179 -4.70 -11.60 -15.16
N PRO A 180 -4.44 -12.29 -14.05
CA PRO A 180 -4.15 -11.67 -12.78
C PRO A 180 -2.72 -11.13 -12.76
N LEU A 181 -2.58 -9.82 -12.56
CA LEU A 181 -1.32 -9.09 -12.42
C LEU A 181 -0.96 -8.98 -10.95
N GLY A 182 0.24 -9.41 -10.55
CA GLY A 182 0.69 -9.34 -9.17
C GLY A 182 2.02 -8.64 -8.98
N LEU A 183 2.18 -7.97 -7.84
CA LEU A 183 3.42 -7.37 -7.37
C LEU A 183 3.70 -7.77 -5.92
N ASN A 184 4.92 -8.21 -5.63
CA ASN A 184 5.34 -8.51 -4.27
C ASN A 184 6.17 -7.36 -3.68
N TYR A 185 5.85 -6.93 -2.45
CA TYR A 185 6.53 -5.80 -1.82
C TYR A 185 6.47 -5.87 -0.28
N ALA A 186 7.29 -5.05 0.36
CA ALA A 186 7.19 -4.68 1.77
C ALA A 186 7.80 -3.28 1.91
N ASP A 187 7.02 -2.30 2.30
CA ASP A 187 7.29 -0.86 2.44
C ASP A 187 7.20 -0.02 1.16
N CYS A 188 7.60 -0.53 -0.02
CA CYS A 188 7.40 0.20 -1.28
C CYS A 188 5.91 0.41 -1.56
N THR A 189 5.56 1.44 -2.33
CA THR A 189 4.18 1.81 -2.62
C THR A 189 3.63 1.00 -3.81
N PRO A 190 2.63 0.13 -3.63
CA PRO A 190 1.95 -0.50 -4.76
C PRO A 190 0.96 0.48 -5.36
N LEU A 191 0.99 0.62 -6.67
CA LEU A 191 0.10 1.46 -7.46
C LEU A 191 -0.76 0.59 -8.36
N LEU A 192 -2.07 0.80 -8.32
CA LEU A 192 -3.07 0.06 -9.07
C LEU A 192 -3.84 1.03 -9.96
N PHE A 193 -3.96 0.71 -11.25
CA PHE A 193 -4.62 1.57 -12.24
C PHE A 193 -5.67 0.81 -13.03
N TYR A 194 -6.81 1.43 -13.27
CA TYR A 194 -7.90 0.89 -14.07
C TYR A 194 -8.54 1.97 -14.92
N ASP A 195 -8.63 1.73 -16.22
CA ASP A 195 -9.48 2.52 -17.11
C ASP A 195 -10.77 1.74 -17.45
N PRO A 196 -11.94 2.20 -16.97
CA PRO A 196 -13.22 1.54 -17.26
C PRO A 196 -13.63 1.64 -18.72
N VAL A 197 -13.14 2.64 -19.48
CA VAL A 197 -13.51 2.87 -20.88
C VAL A 197 -12.83 1.87 -21.78
N THR A 198 -11.53 1.71 -21.64
CA THR A 198 -10.74 0.76 -22.45
C THR A 198 -10.69 -0.64 -21.84
N SER A 199 -11.24 -0.82 -20.63
CA SER A 199 -11.12 -2.06 -19.85
C SER A 199 -9.66 -2.51 -19.76
N SER A 200 -8.78 -1.61 -19.32
CA SER A 200 -7.35 -1.88 -19.14
C SER A 200 -6.91 -1.65 -17.71
N ILE A 201 -5.94 -2.44 -17.25
CA ILE A 201 -5.38 -2.37 -15.90
C ILE A 201 -3.86 -2.32 -15.93
N ALA A 202 -3.27 -1.70 -14.90
CA ALA A 202 -1.85 -1.77 -14.64
C ALA A 202 -1.57 -1.87 -13.14
N VAL A 203 -0.49 -2.54 -12.79
CA VAL A 203 0.09 -2.53 -11.45
C VAL A 203 1.54 -2.07 -11.52
N ALA A 204 1.96 -1.18 -10.61
CA ALA A 204 3.31 -0.63 -10.61
C ALA A 204 3.91 -0.58 -9.21
N HIS A 205 5.22 -0.83 -9.12
CA HIS A 205 5.99 -0.90 -7.88
C HIS A 205 6.69 0.44 -7.60
N GLY A 206 6.07 1.30 -6.83
CA GLY A 206 6.57 2.61 -6.44
C GLY A 206 7.57 2.54 -5.27
N GLY A 207 8.69 1.86 -5.44
CA GLY A 207 9.87 2.04 -4.59
C GLY A 207 10.49 3.43 -4.83
N TRP A 208 11.37 3.95 -3.95
CA TRP A 208 11.87 5.30 -4.09
C TRP A 208 12.58 5.58 -5.44
N ARG A 209 13.32 4.61 -5.98
CA ARG A 209 13.96 4.74 -7.31
C ARG A 209 12.92 4.77 -8.43
N GLY A 210 11.92 3.89 -8.39
CA GLY A 210 10.81 3.88 -9.33
C GLY A 210 9.99 5.16 -9.27
N THR A 211 9.75 5.69 -8.06
CA THR A 211 9.08 6.98 -7.85
C THR A 211 9.91 8.12 -8.43
N ALA A 212 11.21 8.21 -8.11
CA ALA A 212 12.09 9.22 -8.67
C ALA A 212 12.25 9.11 -10.22
N GLY A 213 12.04 7.91 -10.78
CA GLY A 213 11.98 7.69 -12.23
C GLY A 213 10.58 7.85 -12.82
N ASN A 214 9.58 8.25 -12.02
CA ASN A 214 8.19 8.46 -12.46
C ASN A 214 7.46 7.19 -12.97
N ILE A 215 7.60 6.07 -12.28
CA ILE A 215 6.90 4.83 -12.66
C ILE A 215 5.36 4.99 -12.71
N ALA A 216 4.80 5.90 -11.93
CA ALA A 216 3.37 6.21 -11.98
C ALA A 216 2.96 6.81 -13.32
N GLY A 217 3.75 7.77 -13.84
CA GLY A 217 3.54 8.34 -15.17
C GLY A 217 3.75 7.31 -16.28
N GLU A 218 4.74 6.41 -16.14
CA GLU A 218 4.95 5.30 -17.08
C GLU A 218 3.73 4.38 -17.16
N ALA A 219 3.11 4.05 -16.02
CA ALA A 219 1.90 3.23 -16.01
C ALA A 219 0.76 3.88 -16.80
N VAL A 220 0.52 5.17 -16.60
CA VAL A 220 -0.49 5.93 -17.33
C VAL A 220 -0.15 6.00 -18.82
N ARG A 221 1.11 6.32 -19.16
CA ARG A 221 1.59 6.37 -20.55
C ARG A 221 1.37 5.04 -21.29
N HIS A 222 1.69 3.91 -20.66
CA HIS A 222 1.47 2.58 -21.27
C HIS A 222 0.00 2.26 -21.50
N LEU A 223 -0.89 2.65 -20.58
CA LEU A 223 -2.34 2.50 -20.78
C LEU A 223 -2.83 3.37 -21.93
N GLN A 224 -2.33 4.61 -22.07
CA GLN A 224 -2.65 5.52 -23.16
C GLN A 224 -2.16 4.97 -24.52
N GLU A 225 -0.88 4.66 -24.62
CA GLU A 225 -0.26 4.24 -25.88
C GLU A 225 -0.74 2.88 -26.37
N SER A 226 -0.98 1.93 -25.44
CA SER A 226 -1.37 0.56 -25.80
C SER A 226 -2.86 0.37 -26.01
N TYR A 227 -3.70 1.18 -25.33
CA TYR A 227 -5.15 0.95 -25.28
C TYR A 227 -5.99 2.19 -25.55
N GLY A 228 -5.38 3.36 -25.69
CA GLY A 228 -6.10 4.62 -25.92
C GLY A 228 -6.80 5.15 -24.64
N ALA A 229 -6.34 4.76 -23.46
CA ALA A 229 -6.88 5.27 -22.21
C ALA A 229 -6.70 6.79 -22.09
N GLU A 230 -7.71 7.50 -21.61
CA GLU A 230 -7.62 8.91 -21.28
C GLU A 230 -7.39 9.07 -19.77
N PRO A 231 -6.34 9.79 -19.32
CA PRO A 231 -6.00 9.89 -17.89
C PRO A 231 -7.17 10.32 -16.99
N LYS A 232 -8.03 11.22 -17.48
CA LYS A 232 -9.23 11.66 -16.73
C LYS A 232 -10.21 10.53 -16.37
N ASN A 233 -10.20 9.42 -17.13
CA ASN A 233 -11.07 8.27 -16.92
C ASN A 233 -10.41 7.20 -16.03
N ILE A 234 -9.07 7.24 -15.91
CA ILE A 234 -8.32 6.26 -15.13
C ILE A 234 -8.62 6.45 -13.65
N LYS A 235 -8.86 5.36 -12.96
CA LYS A 235 -8.96 5.24 -11.51
C LYS A 235 -7.67 4.68 -10.96
N ALA A 236 -7.18 5.21 -9.84
CA ALA A 236 -5.93 4.80 -9.22
C ALA A 236 -6.10 4.48 -7.74
N GLY A 237 -5.50 3.36 -7.29
CA GLY A 237 -5.38 2.99 -5.89
C GLY A 237 -3.92 3.03 -5.45
N ILE A 238 -3.63 3.68 -4.33
CA ILE A 238 -2.33 3.70 -3.66
C ILE A 238 -2.45 2.82 -2.43
N GLY A 239 -1.75 1.70 -2.43
CA GLY A 239 -1.85 0.72 -1.35
C GLY A 239 -0.91 0.99 -0.18
N PRO A 240 -0.93 0.11 0.85
CA PRO A 240 -0.11 0.25 2.06
C PRO A 240 1.38 0.34 1.75
N ALA A 241 2.05 1.34 2.31
CA ALA A 241 3.47 1.60 2.10
C ALA A 241 4.10 2.17 3.37
N ILE A 242 5.41 2.34 3.40
CA ILE A 242 6.08 3.02 4.51
C ILE A 242 5.68 4.50 4.55
N GLY A 243 5.17 4.97 5.69
CA GLY A 243 4.71 6.35 5.86
C GLY A 243 5.85 7.34 6.16
N LYS A 244 5.58 8.63 5.93
CA LYS A 244 6.54 9.73 6.12
C LYS A 244 7.22 9.73 7.48
N SER A 245 6.47 9.49 8.56
CA SER A 245 6.96 9.56 9.94
C SER A 245 8.12 8.60 10.26
N VAL A 246 8.31 7.56 9.44
CA VAL A 246 9.29 6.49 9.66
C VAL A 246 10.16 6.19 8.44
N PHE A 247 9.88 6.80 7.29
CA PHE A 247 10.70 6.63 6.10
C PHE A 247 11.86 7.63 6.08
N GLU A 248 12.84 7.34 6.89
CA GLU A 248 14.10 8.06 6.95
C GLU A 248 14.99 7.65 5.78
N VAL A 249 15.53 8.65 5.10
CA VAL A 249 16.35 8.48 3.90
C VAL A 249 17.67 9.26 4.02
N GLU A 250 18.63 8.88 3.21
CA GLU A 250 19.90 9.57 3.05
C GLU A 250 19.84 10.58 1.89
N LYS A 251 20.92 11.32 1.72
CA LYS A 251 21.01 12.45 0.79
C LYS A 251 20.77 12.05 -0.67
N ASP A 252 21.21 10.85 -1.09
CA ASP A 252 21.02 10.33 -2.46
C ASP A 252 19.54 10.23 -2.87
N VAL A 253 18.69 9.84 -1.93
CA VAL A 253 17.23 9.79 -2.17
C VAL A 253 16.66 11.20 -2.32
N VAL A 254 17.08 12.14 -1.46
CA VAL A 254 16.63 13.52 -1.52
C VAL A 254 17.02 14.15 -2.86
N GLU A 255 18.29 14.04 -3.26
CA GLU A 255 18.81 14.54 -4.54
C GLU A 255 18.08 13.93 -5.76
N ALA A 256 17.67 12.67 -5.66
CA ALA A 256 16.87 12.04 -6.71
C ALA A 256 15.44 12.63 -6.80
N PHE A 257 14.85 12.96 -5.66
CA PHE A 257 13.51 13.58 -5.59
C PHE A 257 13.54 15.05 -6.03
N GLU A 258 14.55 15.82 -5.64
CA GLU A 258 14.74 17.22 -6.08
C GLU A 258 14.89 17.38 -7.60
N LYS A 259 15.21 16.32 -8.34
CA LYS A 259 15.27 16.33 -9.81
C LYS A 259 13.89 16.25 -10.47
N ILE A 260 12.88 15.76 -9.76
CA ILE A 260 11.54 15.50 -10.31
C ILE A 260 10.44 16.32 -9.63
N PHE A 261 10.62 16.69 -8.38
CA PHE A 261 9.68 17.49 -7.61
C PHE A 261 10.24 18.92 -7.44
N ASP A 262 9.35 19.92 -7.56
CA ASP A 262 9.71 21.31 -7.34
C ASP A 262 9.86 21.62 -5.82
N GLU A 263 10.29 22.87 -5.52
CA GLU A 263 10.56 23.28 -4.14
C GLU A 263 9.31 23.21 -3.25
N GLU A 264 8.13 23.58 -3.76
CA GLU A 264 6.89 23.55 -2.99
C GLU A 264 6.42 22.10 -2.73
N GLU A 265 6.59 21.23 -3.69
CA GLU A 265 6.31 19.81 -3.51
C GLU A 265 7.30 19.17 -2.54
N MET A 266 8.59 19.49 -2.65
CA MET A 266 9.59 18.99 -1.70
C MET A 266 9.32 19.45 -0.27
N LYS A 267 8.81 20.66 -0.04
CA LYS A 267 8.34 21.10 1.30
C LYS A 267 7.21 20.23 1.84
N ARG A 268 6.32 19.74 0.98
CA ARG A 268 5.23 18.84 1.36
C ARG A 268 5.73 17.40 1.60
N LEU A 269 6.61 16.93 0.72
CA LEU A 269 7.15 15.57 0.71
C LEU A 269 8.13 15.30 1.84
N SER A 270 8.95 16.27 2.19
CA SER A 270 10.07 16.06 3.12
C SER A 270 9.85 16.72 4.49
N ALA A 271 10.59 16.25 5.48
CA ALA A 271 10.74 16.89 6.78
C ALA A 271 12.11 16.56 7.37
N PRO A 272 12.79 17.50 8.06
CA PRO A 272 14.02 17.21 8.78
C PRO A 272 13.73 16.29 9.98
N LYS A 273 14.63 15.32 10.24
CA LYS A 273 14.55 14.42 11.40
C LYS A 273 15.65 14.68 12.44
N GLY A 274 16.62 15.54 12.15
CA GLY A 274 17.85 15.73 12.94
C GLY A 274 19.01 14.86 12.42
N GLU A 275 20.23 15.16 12.90
CA GLU A 275 21.47 14.47 12.50
C GLU A 275 21.70 14.38 10.97
N GLY A 276 21.18 15.35 10.21
CA GLY A 276 21.29 15.38 8.75
C GLY A 276 20.38 14.39 8.00
N LYS A 277 19.48 13.70 8.70
CA LYS A 277 18.51 12.77 8.12
C LYS A 277 17.21 13.47 7.72
N ILE A 278 16.56 12.96 6.70
CA ILE A 278 15.34 13.51 6.13
C ILE A 278 14.27 12.42 6.06
N LEU A 279 13.06 12.78 6.42
CA LEU A 279 11.87 11.95 6.23
C LEU A 279 11.24 12.27 4.88
N ILE A 280 10.82 11.25 4.13
CA ILE A 280 10.15 11.39 2.84
C ILE A 280 8.77 10.72 2.88
N ASP A 281 7.79 11.38 2.26
CA ASP A 281 6.45 10.84 2.04
C ASP A 281 6.37 10.15 0.68
N LEU A 282 6.63 8.84 0.68
CA LEU A 282 6.65 8.05 -0.55
C LEU A 282 5.26 7.87 -1.18
N PRO A 283 4.17 7.57 -0.42
CA PRO A 283 2.82 7.58 -0.96
C PRO A 283 2.40 8.92 -1.58
N LEU A 284 2.64 10.04 -0.88
CA LEU A 284 2.31 11.37 -1.39
C LEU A 284 3.10 11.70 -2.66
N ALA A 285 4.37 11.31 -2.76
CA ALA A 285 5.17 11.49 -3.96
C ALA A 285 4.55 10.78 -5.17
N ASN A 286 4.14 9.53 -4.99
CA ASN A 286 3.44 8.78 -6.05
C ASN A 286 2.08 9.41 -6.39
N ARG A 287 1.33 9.90 -5.41
CA ARG A 287 0.07 10.61 -5.65
C ARG A 287 0.26 11.85 -6.53
N ILE A 288 1.27 12.68 -6.22
CA ILE A 288 1.61 13.86 -7.04
C ILE A 288 1.92 13.46 -8.48
N LEU A 289 2.69 12.39 -8.69
CA LEU A 289 3.02 11.89 -10.02
C LEU A 289 1.79 11.36 -10.78
N ILE A 290 0.87 10.69 -10.09
CA ILE A 290 -0.41 10.23 -10.66
C ILE A 290 -1.26 11.43 -11.10
N GLU A 291 -1.36 12.47 -10.25
CA GLU A 291 -2.09 13.71 -10.57
C GLU A 291 -1.43 14.45 -11.77
N ARG A 292 -0.10 14.53 -11.81
CA ARG A 292 0.66 15.11 -12.95
C ARG A 292 0.45 14.32 -14.25
N ALA A 293 0.24 13.01 -14.18
CA ALA A 293 -0.08 12.19 -15.35
C ALA A 293 -1.51 12.44 -15.88
N GLY A 294 -2.30 13.31 -15.22
CA GLY A 294 -3.62 13.75 -15.66
C GLY A 294 -4.79 12.95 -15.05
N ILE A 295 -4.55 12.09 -14.07
CA ILE A 295 -5.63 11.41 -13.33
C ILE A 295 -6.28 12.42 -12.39
N LEU A 296 -7.62 12.50 -12.42
CA LEU A 296 -8.36 13.44 -11.59
C LEU A 296 -8.23 13.08 -10.10
N PRO A 297 -8.06 14.06 -9.20
CA PRO A 297 -7.93 13.80 -7.75
C PRO A 297 -9.06 12.95 -7.16
N GLY A 298 -10.30 13.09 -7.67
CA GLY A 298 -11.45 12.30 -7.26
C GLY A 298 -11.42 10.83 -7.70
N ASN A 299 -10.54 10.48 -8.64
CA ASN A 299 -10.32 9.12 -9.12
C ASN A 299 -9.11 8.44 -8.43
N ILE A 300 -8.50 9.09 -7.43
CA ILE A 300 -7.34 8.56 -6.71
C ILE A 300 -7.71 8.25 -5.28
N GLU A 301 -7.63 7.02 -4.89
CA GLU A 301 -7.76 6.57 -3.51
C GLU A 301 -6.39 6.19 -2.95
N ASP A 302 -5.98 6.88 -1.87
CA ASP A 302 -4.84 6.49 -1.05
C ASP A 302 -5.37 5.84 0.24
N CYS A 303 -4.97 4.61 0.51
CA CYS A 303 -5.41 3.90 1.71
C CYS A 303 -4.85 4.52 3.01
N GLY A 304 -3.82 5.37 2.94
CA GLY A 304 -3.24 6.06 4.08
C GLY A 304 -2.62 5.15 5.15
N ILE A 305 -2.24 3.92 4.80
CA ILE A 305 -1.75 2.92 5.77
C ILE A 305 -0.23 2.83 5.73
N CYS A 306 0.40 3.07 6.88
CA CYS A 306 1.84 2.85 7.07
C CYS A 306 2.12 1.39 7.44
N THR A 307 2.88 0.68 6.60
CA THR A 307 3.28 -0.72 6.84
C THR A 307 4.14 -0.90 8.08
N TYR A 308 5.01 0.08 8.38
CA TYR A 308 5.83 0.09 9.57
C TYR A 308 5.00 0.25 10.86
N CYS A 309 4.06 1.19 10.85
CA CYS A 309 3.19 1.49 12.01
C CYS A 309 2.17 0.37 12.23
N ARG A 310 1.55 -0.12 11.14
CA ARG A 310 0.57 -1.21 11.16
C ARG A 310 1.22 -2.59 10.92
N ASN A 311 2.34 -2.83 11.59
CA ASN A 311 3.04 -4.11 11.52
C ASN A 311 2.25 -5.29 12.13
N ASP A 312 1.14 -5.02 12.79
CA ASP A 312 0.11 -6.01 13.15
C ASP A 312 -0.60 -6.60 11.93
N LEU A 313 -0.77 -5.81 10.86
CA LEU A 313 -1.46 -6.18 9.62
C LEU A 313 -0.52 -6.34 8.42
N PHE A 314 0.61 -5.64 8.40
CA PHE A 314 1.48 -5.58 7.23
C PHE A 314 2.93 -5.92 7.56
N TYR A 315 3.64 -6.52 6.61
CA TYR A 315 5.08 -6.67 6.68
C TYR A 315 5.76 -5.32 6.46
N SER A 316 6.84 -5.06 7.19
CA SER A 316 7.70 -3.92 6.94
C SER A 316 9.16 -4.38 6.88
N TYR A 317 9.80 -4.15 5.73
CA TYR A 317 11.20 -4.44 5.50
C TYR A 317 12.10 -3.59 6.41
N ARG A 318 11.75 -2.30 6.55
CA ARG A 318 12.44 -1.34 7.42
C ARG A 318 12.37 -1.77 8.89
N LYS A 319 11.16 -2.10 9.37
CA LYS A 319 10.94 -2.48 10.78
C LYS A 319 11.62 -3.80 11.15
N ALA A 320 11.65 -4.73 10.23
CA ALA A 320 12.23 -6.06 10.42
C ALA A 320 13.71 -6.15 10.03
N ALA A 321 14.39 -5.01 9.78
CA ALA A 321 15.78 -4.94 9.36
C ALA A 321 16.11 -5.92 8.20
N GLY A 322 15.22 -6.00 7.21
CA GLY A 322 15.43 -6.75 5.97
C GLY A 322 14.82 -8.16 5.95
N ARG A 323 14.63 -8.82 7.09
CA ARG A 323 14.12 -10.20 7.13
C ARG A 323 12.64 -10.27 7.45
N THR A 324 11.80 -10.28 6.43
CA THR A 324 10.33 -10.30 6.57
C THR A 324 9.66 -10.87 5.32
N GLY A 325 8.36 -11.20 5.43
CA GLY A 325 7.54 -11.60 4.29
C GLY A 325 7.29 -10.47 3.29
N ARG A 326 6.54 -10.81 2.25
CA ARG A 326 6.09 -9.85 1.22
C ARG A 326 4.58 -9.92 1.11
N HIS A 327 3.95 -8.76 0.92
CA HIS A 327 2.57 -8.64 0.47
C HIS A 327 2.46 -8.93 -1.01
N MET A 328 1.23 -9.06 -1.47
CA MET A 328 0.91 -9.02 -2.89
C MET A 328 -0.21 -8.01 -3.13
N ALA A 329 0.04 -7.06 -4.02
CA ALA A 329 -1.01 -6.30 -4.68
C ALA A 329 -1.40 -7.07 -5.95
N VAL A 330 -2.70 -7.24 -6.20
CA VAL A 330 -3.22 -7.97 -7.36
C VAL A 330 -4.35 -7.22 -8.03
N MET A 331 -4.36 -7.22 -9.36
CA MET A 331 -5.49 -6.79 -10.19
C MET A 331 -5.81 -7.83 -11.26
N MET A 332 -7.10 -8.00 -11.57
CA MET A 332 -7.57 -8.86 -12.65
C MET A 332 -8.89 -8.36 -13.21
N LEU A 333 -9.02 -8.23 -14.52
CA LEU A 333 -10.31 -8.00 -15.21
C LEU A 333 -11.14 -9.29 -15.22
N LYS A 334 -12.46 -9.18 -14.95
CA LYS A 334 -13.40 -10.30 -14.97
C LYS A 334 -14.04 -10.51 -16.35
#